data_74ea1bef64c0ae1a36e9b7911dfeb603
#
_entry.id   74ea1bef64c0ae1a36e9b7911dfeb603
#
_cell.length_a   1.000
_cell.length_b   1.000
_cell.length_c   1.000
_cell.angle_alpha   90.00
_cell.angle_beta   90.00
_cell.angle_gamma   90.00
#
_symmetry.space_group_name_H-M   'P 1'
#
loop_
_entity.id
_entity.type
_entity.pdbx_description
1 polymer ?
#
loop_
_entity_poly.entity_id
_entity_poly.type
_entity_poly.pdbx_seq_one_letter_code
_entity_poly.pdbx_strand_id
1 'polypeptide(L)'
;MNCYEHTFIAKQDLSENLSKKLLDKYESLIKIHSGKIIKVEEWGLRNLARQIKNNKKGFYFHIKLEGIGKTIEELEKAQNIDETLIRYLTVKVKKHDLENNYF
;
A
#
# COMPACT_ATOMS: atom_id res chain seq x y z
N MET A 1 -19.16 3.08 -5.50
CA MET A 1 -17.89 2.73 -4.88
C MET A 1 -17.23 3.96 -4.28
N ASN A 2 -16.49 3.78 -3.20
CA ASN A 2 -15.74 4.86 -2.58
C ASN A 2 -14.31 4.89 -3.09
N CYS A 3 -13.69 6.07 -3.07
CA CYS A 3 -12.29 6.24 -3.43
C CYS A 3 -11.41 6.17 -2.18
N TYR A 4 -10.35 5.42 -2.25
CA TYR A 4 -9.38 5.25 -1.15
C TYR A 4 -7.97 5.45 -1.64
N GLU A 5 -7.12 5.94 -0.75
CA GLU A 5 -5.68 5.98 -0.96
C GLU A 5 -5.04 5.15 0.13
N HIS A 6 -4.25 4.18 -0.27
CA HIS A 6 -3.63 3.23 0.63
C HIS A 6 -2.13 3.26 0.49
N THR A 7 -1.45 3.59 1.58
CA THR A 7 0.00 3.63 1.64
C THR A 7 0.49 2.51 2.54
N PHE A 8 1.49 1.76 2.10
CA PHE A 8 2.13 0.79 2.96
C PHE A 8 3.63 0.84 2.80
N ILE A 9 4.33 0.42 3.86
CA ILE A 9 5.78 0.49 3.95
C ILE A 9 6.30 -0.92 4.23
N ALA A 10 7.19 -1.39 3.36
CA ALA A 10 7.84 -2.68 3.51
C ALA A 10 9.24 -2.52 4.11
N LYS A 11 9.77 -3.62 4.64
CA LYS A 11 11.11 -3.65 5.26
C LYS A 11 12.20 -3.16 4.32
N GLN A 12 13.23 -2.54 4.90
CA GLN A 12 14.34 -1.94 4.15
C GLN A 12 15.21 -2.94 3.38
N ASP A 13 15.21 -4.21 3.78
CA ASP A 13 16.02 -5.27 3.15
C ASP A 13 15.27 -6.06 2.08
N LEU A 14 14.11 -5.55 1.66
CA LEU A 14 13.28 -6.20 0.64
C LEU A 14 13.98 -6.15 -0.72
N SER A 15 14.12 -7.30 -1.39
CA SER A 15 14.67 -7.36 -2.72
C SER A 15 13.66 -6.83 -3.76
N GLU A 16 14.17 -6.45 -4.93
CA GLU A 16 13.31 -5.94 -6.01
C GLU A 16 12.25 -6.96 -6.43
N ASN A 17 12.65 -8.24 -6.54
CA ASN A 17 11.70 -9.31 -6.91
C ASN A 17 10.63 -9.51 -5.85
N LEU A 18 10.99 -9.47 -4.58
CA LEU A 18 10.02 -9.60 -3.48
C LEU A 18 9.10 -8.40 -3.41
N SER A 19 9.62 -7.21 -3.73
CA SER A 19 8.84 -5.98 -3.80
C SER A 19 7.72 -6.10 -4.84
N LYS A 20 8.03 -6.60 -6.03
CA LYS A 20 7.05 -6.80 -7.09
C LYS A 20 6.00 -7.85 -6.70
N LYS A 21 6.43 -8.95 -6.09
CA LYS A 21 5.51 -10.01 -5.63
C LYS A 21 4.55 -9.49 -4.57
N LEU A 22 5.05 -8.65 -3.66
CA LEU A 22 4.26 -8.04 -2.61
C LEU A 22 3.17 -7.15 -3.21
N LEU A 23 3.53 -6.32 -4.16
CA LEU A 23 2.60 -5.43 -4.84
C LEU A 23 1.54 -6.22 -5.60
N ASP A 24 1.94 -7.24 -6.36
CA ASP A 24 1.02 -8.11 -7.11
C ASP A 24 0.03 -8.81 -6.18
N LYS A 25 0.50 -9.26 -5.03
CA LYS A 25 -0.34 -9.92 -4.01
C LYS A 25 -1.48 -9.00 -3.57
N TYR A 26 -1.17 -7.74 -3.25
CA TYR A 26 -2.18 -6.81 -2.77
C TYR A 26 -3.07 -6.27 -3.89
N GLU A 27 -2.55 -6.10 -5.09
CA GLU A 27 -3.37 -5.75 -6.25
C GLU A 27 -4.40 -6.84 -6.54
N SER A 28 -3.98 -8.11 -6.52
CA SER A 28 -4.86 -9.25 -6.72
C SER A 28 -5.94 -9.34 -5.65
N LEU A 29 -5.56 -9.12 -4.39
CA LEU A 29 -6.48 -9.14 -3.26
C LEU A 29 -7.56 -8.06 -3.40
N ILE A 30 -7.17 -6.86 -3.80
CA ILE A 30 -8.10 -5.75 -4.03
C ILE A 30 -9.11 -6.13 -5.13
N LYS A 31 -8.63 -6.70 -6.22
CA LYS A 31 -9.51 -7.11 -7.33
C LYS A 31 -10.47 -8.23 -6.93
N ILE A 32 -10.01 -9.20 -6.16
CA ILE A 32 -10.83 -10.31 -5.68
C ILE A 32 -11.97 -9.81 -4.79
N HIS A 33 -11.72 -8.78 -4.00
CA HIS A 33 -12.71 -8.22 -3.07
C HIS A 33 -13.43 -6.99 -3.65
N SER A 34 -13.75 -7.02 -4.93
CA SER A 34 -14.57 -6.02 -5.63
C SER A 34 -13.95 -4.63 -5.72
N GLY A 35 -12.63 -4.54 -5.62
CA GLY A 35 -11.92 -3.29 -5.78
C GLY A 35 -11.41 -3.09 -7.19
N LYS A 36 -11.10 -1.84 -7.50
CA LYS A 36 -10.50 -1.44 -8.78
C LYS A 36 -9.26 -0.60 -8.51
N ILE A 37 -8.16 -0.97 -9.13
CA ILE A 37 -6.91 -0.20 -9.03
C ILE A 37 -6.97 0.96 -10.02
N ILE A 38 -6.78 2.17 -9.53
CA ILE A 38 -6.78 3.39 -10.36
C ILE A 38 -5.34 3.77 -10.71
N LYS A 39 -4.45 3.77 -9.72
CA LYS A 39 -3.04 4.10 -9.94
C LYS A 39 -2.19 3.45 -8.85
N VAL A 40 -0.99 3.00 -9.22
CA VAL A 40 0.00 2.49 -8.29
C VAL A 40 1.24 3.36 -8.38
N GLU A 41 1.75 3.79 -7.24
CA GLU A 41 2.98 4.57 -7.15
C GLU A 41 3.97 3.81 -6.28
N GLU A 42 5.16 3.56 -6.81
CA GLU A 42 6.26 3.00 -6.05
C GLU A 42 7.21 4.14 -5.72
N TRP A 43 7.21 4.54 -4.44
CA TRP A 43 8.01 5.69 -4.01
C TRP A 43 9.46 5.32 -3.72
N GLY A 44 9.76 4.03 -3.64
CA GLY A 44 11.10 3.53 -3.41
C GLY A 44 11.51 3.57 -1.95
N LEU A 45 12.82 3.39 -1.73
CA LEU A 45 13.39 3.34 -0.39
C LEU A 45 13.54 4.75 0.17
N ARG A 46 12.98 5.00 1.34
CA ARG A 46 13.00 6.31 2.00
C ARG A 46 13.32 6.19 3.47
N ASN A 47 13.90 7.24 4.03
CA ASN A 47 14.16 7.32 5.45
C ASN A 47 12.87 7.46 6.23
N LEU A 48 12.76 6.73 7.33
CA LEU A 48 11.63 6.86 8.26
C LEU A 48 11.92 8.01 9.22
N ALA A 49 10.86 8.72 9.64
CA ALA A 49 10.99 9.82 10.61
C ALA A 49 11.53 9.30 11.95
N ARG A 50 11.21 8.05 12.28
CA ARG A 50 11.76 7.35 13.44
C ARG A 50 11.90 5.87 13.08
N GLN A 51 12.78 5.17 13.76
CA GLN A 51 12.98 3.74 13.56
C GLN A 51 11.70 2.97 13.93
N ILE A 52 11.26 2.07 13.04
CA ILE A 52 10.09 1.22 13.25
C ILE A 52 10.54 -0.23 13.07
N LYS A 53 10.29 -1.09 14.06
CA LYS A 53 10.63 -2.53 14.01
C LYS A 53 12.08 -2.76 13.55
N ASN A 54 13.01 -1.96 14.07
CA ASN A 54 14.43 -2.01 13.74
C ASN A 54 14.78 -1.61 12.29
N ASN A 55 13.86 -0.94 11.60
CA ASN A 55 14.12 -0.39 10.28
C ASN A 55 14.26 1.12 10.35
N LYS A 56 15.33 1.66 9.78
CA LYS A 56 15.58 3.11 9.67
C LYS A 56 15.02 3.64 8.35
N LYS A 57 14.86 2.76 7.37
CA LYS A 57 14.32 3.05 6.03
C LYS A 57 13.21 2.06 5.71
N GLY A 58 12.40 2.37 4.72
CA GLY A 58 11.37 1.47 4.25
C GLY A 58 11.05 1.73 2.79
N PHE A 59 10.54 0.70 2.12
CA PHE A 59 10.03 0.83 0.76
C PHE A 59 8.58 1.29 0.82
N TYR A 60 8.29 2.43 0.21
CA TYR A 60 6.97 3.06 0.19
C TYR A 60 6.20 2.70 -1.06
N PHE A 61 4.98 2.27 -0.88
CA PHE A 61 4.02 1.99 -1.96
C PHE A 61 2.73 2.75 -1.70
N HIS A 62 2.16 3.30 -2.74
CA HIS A 62 0.91 4.04 -2.65
C HIS A 62 -0.05 3.56 -3.73
N ILE A 63 -1.24 3.13 -3.34
CA ILE A 63 -2.26 2.65 -4.27
C ILE A 63 -3.49 3.54 -4.18
N LYS A 64 -3.91 4.05 -5.32
CA LYS A 64 -5.19 4.75 -5.45
C LYS A 64 -6.19 3.74 -5.98
N LEU A 65 -7.25 3.49 -5.23
CA LEU A 65 -8.21 2.45 -5.56
C LEU A 65 -9.63 2.90 -5.30
N GLU A 66 -10.56 2.19 -5.94
CA GLU A 66 -11.99 2.28 -5.67
C GLU A 66 -12.45 0.95 -5.10
N GLY A 67 -13.35 1.00 -4.15
CA GLY A 67 -13.87 -0.20 -3.54
C GLY A 67 -14.99 0.07 -2.56
N ILE A 68 -15.38 -0.99 -1.87
CA ILE A 68 -16.38 -0.95 -0.80
C ILE A 68 -15.66 -1.15 0.54
N GLY A 69 -16.37 -0.96 1.64
CA GLY A 69 -15.80 -1.17 2.96
C GLY A 69 -15.16 -2.54 3.14
N LYS A 70 -15.78 -3.57 2.56
CA LYS A 70 -15.27 -4.94 2.61
C LYS A 70 -13.91 -5.09 1.92
N THR A 71 -13.69 -4.38 0.81
CA THR A 71 -12.41 -4.37 0.09
C THR A 71 -11.28 -3.92 1.02
N ILE A 72 -11.50 -2.82 1.72
CA ILE A 72 -10.50 -2.25 2.65
C ILE A 72 -10.31 -3.14 3.87
N GLU A 73 -11.39 -3.68 4.41
CA GLU A 73 -11.34 -4.58 5.56
C GLU A 73 -10.46 -5.80 5.29
N GLU A 74 -10.64 -6.43 4.12
CA GLU A 74 -9.84 -7.60 3.74
C GLU A 74 -8.38 -7.23 3.44
N LEU A 75 -8.16 -6.06 2.83
CA LEU A 75 -6.81 -5.57 2.56
C LEU A 75 -6.03 -5.33 3.86
N GLU A 76 -6.63 -4.62 4.79
CA GLU A 76 -5.99 -4.31 6.07
C GLU A 76 -5.77 -5.56 6.92
N LYS A 77 -6.71 -6.49 6.86
CA LYS A 77 -6.60 -7.77 7.57
C LYS A 77 -5.41 -8.58 7.06
N ALA A 78 -5.22 -8.64 5.75
CA ALA A 78 -4.08 -9.33 5.15
C ALA A 78 -2.76 -8.64 5.51
N GLN A 79 -2.73 -7.31 5.50
CA GLN A 79 -1.53 -6.54 5.82
C GLN A 79 -1.16 -6.59 7.30
N ASN A 80 -2.15 -6.70 8.17
CA ASN A 80 -1.91 -6.77 9.60
C ASN A 80 -1.10 -8.01 10.01
N ILE A 81 -1.22 -9.10 9.27
CA ILE A 81 -0.49 -10.35 9.55
C ILE A 81 0.75 -10.52 8.69
N ASP A 82 1.03 -9.60 7.78
CA ASP A 82 2.18 -9.69 6.87
C ASP A 82 3.43 -9.12 7.54
N GLU A 83 4.37 -10.01 7.87
CA GLU A 83 5.62 -9.63 8.54
C GLU A 83 6.57 -8.83 7.65
N THR A 84 6.35 -8.82 6.33
CA THR A 84 7.14 -8.03 5.39
C THR A 84 6.84 -6.54 5.52
N LEU A 85 5.64 -6.21 6.00
CA LEU A 85 5.22 -4.81 6.17
C LEU A 85 5.55 -4.29 7.57
N ILE A 86 5.95 -3.04 7.64
CA ILE A 86 6.19 -2.38 8.92
C ILE A 86 5.09 -1.37 9.27
N ARG A 87 4.36 -0.88 8.28
CA ARG A 87 3.26 0.04 8.51
C ARG A 87 2.33 0.12 7.30
N TYR A 88 1.06 0.41 7.53
CA TYR A 88 0.11 0.72 6.47
C TYR A 88 -0.90 1.76 6.94
N LEU A 89 -1.50 2.48 5.99
CA LEU A 89 -2.50 3.49 6.26
C LEU A 89 -3.46 3.60 5.08
N THR A 90 -4.77 3.57 5.36
CA THR A 90 -5.80 3.79 4.35
C THR A 90 -6.55 5.08 4.67
N VAL A 91 -6.75 5.91 3.66
CA VAL A 91 -7.51 7.16 3.78
C VAL A 91 -8.61 7.15 2.72
N LYS A 92 -9.84 7.44 3.15
CA LYS A 92 -10.97 7.61 2.24
C LYS A 92 -10.93 9.03 1.70
N VAL A 93 -11.00 9.17 0.37
CA VAL A 93 -10.96 10.47 -0.30
C VAL A 93 -12.20 10.65 -1.17
N LYS A 94 -12.54 11.89 -1.48
CA LYS A 94 -13.69 12.19 -2.35
C LYS A 94 -13.37 11.93 -3.82
N LYS A 95 -12.14 12.23 -4.21
CA LYS A 95 -11.68 12.14 -5.59
C LYS A 95 -10.18 11.91 -5.61
N HIS A 96 -9.71 11.08 -6.55
CA HIS A 96 -8.28 10.87 -6.74
C HIS A 96 -7.65 12.04 -7.51
N ASP A 97 -6.49 12.48 -7.05
CA ASP A 97 -5.63 13.40 -7.78
C ASP A 97 -4.64 12.56 -8.58
N LEU A 98 -4.86 12.47 -9.88
CA LEU A 98 -4.03 11.67 -10.78
C LEU A 98 -2.90 12.48 -11.43
N GLU A 99 -2.91 13.80 -11.28
CA GLU A 99 -1.94 14.69 -11.88
C GLU A 99 -0.69 14.88 -11.03
N ASN A 100 -0.85 14.80 -9.73
CA ASN A 100 0.25 14.99 -8.77
C ASN A 100 0.61 13.69 -8.07
N ASN A 101 1.91 13.50 -7.86
CA ASN A 101 2.43 12.42 -7.02
C ASN A 101 2.75 12.99 -5.64
N TYR A 102 2.64 12.16 -4.61
CA TYR A 102 2.90 12.59 -3.23
C TYR A 102 4.33 12.32 -2.75
N PHE A 103 5.22 12.08 -3.68
CA PHE A 103 6.63 11.82 -3.36
C PHE A 103 7.58 12.81 -4.00
#